data_2ad91bc722bcc8cfc30ac7158b794803
#
_entry.id   2ad91bc722bcc8cfc30ac7158b794803
#
_cell.length_a   1.000
_cell.length_b   1.000
_cell.length_c   1.000
_cell.angle_alpha   90.00
_cell.angle_beta   90.00
_cell.angle_gamma   90.00
#
_symmetry.space_group_name_H-M   'P 1'
#
loop_
_entity.id
_entity.type
_entity.pdbx_description
1 polymer ?
#
loop_
_entity_poly.entity_id
_entity_poly.type
_entity_poly.pdbx_seq_one_letter_code
_entity_poly.pdbx_strand_id
1 'polypeptide(L)'
;MLKKIVGLGVVAMLTLTSPAQAQGSDTEMLLYCGITMVKPMTEITKLFAKREGVRILVSQGGSEDLYQSAKKTGTGDWYLPGEPSYRDKHLKEGLLGDFVNVGYNQLAMVVQKGNPKQVKSDPQEFLRKDLKVILGNAESGSVGQETKSVLDGMGIYPSVVKASVFLAPDSRSLMNAMKKGDGDLTLSWRASVFFGDLSTKLDVIDLSPKVAKPQALLLNLLKSSKNPELARKFMAMAASEEGQAIFRTHGFLDNKTSVAN
;
A
#
# COMPACT_ATOMS: atom_id res chain seq x y z
N MET A 1 -92.98 -16.81 3.32
CA MET A 1 -92.20 -15.55 3.35
C MET A 1 -90.72 -15.87 3.71
N LEU A 2 -89.88 -15.90 2.67
CA LEU A 2 -88.45 -16.30 2.87
C LEU A 2 -87.58 -15.04 2.76
N LYS A 3 -86.93 -14.65 3.82
CA LYS A 3 -86.00 -13.53 3.83
C LYS A 3 -84.57 -14.04 3.35
N LYS A 4 -84.10 -13.49 2.24
CA LYS A 4 -82.74 -13.68 1.77
C LYS A 4 -81.80 -12.78 2.52
N ILE A 5 -80.80 -13.36 3.15
CA ILE A 5 -79.61 -12.64 3.77
C ILE A 5 -78.53 -12.63 2.72
N VAL A 6 -78.15 -11.44 2.31
CA VAL A 6 -76.96 -11.24 1.45
C VAL A 6 -75.75 -11.01 2.34
N GLY A 7 -74.84 -11.96 2.33
CA GLY A 7 -73.54 -11.84 3.04
C GLY A 7 -72.55 -11.12 2.15
N LEU A 8 -72.03 -9.97 2.63
CA LEU A 8 -70.98 -9.18 2.04
C LEU A 8 -69.63 -9.75 2.46
N GLY A 9 -68.97 -10.48 1.54
CA GLY A 9 -67.60 -10.99 1.79
C GLY A 9 -66.56 -9.90 1.57
N VAL A 10 -65.86 -9.51 2.62
CA VAL A 10 -64.68 -8.61 2.54
C VAL A 10 -63.47 -9.45 2.20
N VAL A 11 -62.98 -9.30 0.96
CA VAL A 11 -61.70 -9.90 0.53
C VAL A 11 -60.57 -8.99 1.03
N ALA A 12 -59.86 -9.40 2.09
CA ALA A 12 -58.64 -8.73 2.54
C ALA A 12 -57.48 -9.11 1.58
N MET A 13 -57.05 -8.17 0.74
CA MET A 13 -55.81 -8.29 -0.05
C MET A 13 -54.59 -8.15 0.89
N LEU A 14 -53.96 -9.26 1.24
CA LEU A 14 -52.65 -9.28 1.86
C LEU A 14 -51.60 -8.94 0.81
N THR A 15 -51.08 -7.70 0.84
CA THR A 15 -49.92 -7.31 0.07
C THR A 15 -48.68 -7.93 0.72
N LEU A 16 -48.19 -9.01 0.14
CA LEU A 16 -46.87 -9.59 0.46
C LEU A 16 -45.80 -8.60 -0.03
N THR A 17 -45.28 -7.77 0.88
CA THR A 17 -44.06 -7.03 0.65
C THR A 17 -42.90 -8.02 0.77
N SER A 18 -42.42 -8.51 -0.37
CA SER A 18 -41.13 -9.25 -0.42
C SER A 18 -40.02 -8.34 0.09
N PRO A 19 -39.18 -8.80 1.02
CA PRO A 19 -37.99 -8.05 1.35
C PRO A 19 -37.12 -7.96 0.11
N ALA A 20 -36.79 -6.73 -0.31
CA ALA A 20 -35.80 -6.49 -1.34
C ALA A 20 -34.49 -7.15 -0.92
N GLN A 21 -34.20 -8.33 -1.47
CA GLN A 21 -32.88 -8.90 -1.37
C GLN A 21 -31.94 -7.88 -2.00
N ALA A 22 -31.01 -7.35 -1.19
CA ALA A 22 -29.90 -6.57 -1.69
C ALA A 22 -29.14 -7.48 -2.68
N GLN A 23 -29.40 -7.30 -3.97
CA GLN A 23 -28.56 -7.89 -5.02
C GLN A 23 -27.18 -7.33 -4.82
N GLY A 24 -26.26 -8.15 -4.31
CA GLY A 24 -24.84 -7.84 -4.30
C GLY A 24 -24.47 -7.48 -5.74
N SER A 25 -23.93 -6.29 -5.96
CA SER A 25 -23.52 -5.90 -7.31
C SER A 25 -22.45 -6.90 -7.77
N ASP A 26 -22.64 -7.49 -8.97
CA ASP A 26 -21.62 -8.35 -9.60
C ASP A 26 -20.37 -7.57 -10.04
N THR A 27 -20.29 -6.30 -9.68
CA THR A 27 -19.17 -5.43 -10.05
C THR A 27 -17.92 -5.81 -9.25
N GLU A 28 -16.98 -6.43 -9.93
CA GLU A 28 -15.68 -6.74 -9.40
C GLU A 28 -14.63 -5.75 -9.94
N MET A 29 -13.79 -5.24 -9.06
CA MET A 29 -12.74 -4.28 -9.37
C MET A 29 -11.39 -4.81 -8.86
N LEU A 30 -10.27 -4.36 -9.46
CA LEU A 30 -8.93 -4.86 -9.17
C LEU A 30 -7.95 -3.73 -8.88
N LEU A 31 -7.32 -3.80 -7.70
CA LEU A 31 -6.24 -2.92 -7.27
C LEU A 31 -4.90 -3.67 -7.33
N TYR A 32 -3.94 -3.18 -8.10
CA TYR A 32 -2.53 -3.55 -8.04
C TYR A 32 -1.83 -2.70 -6.99
N CYS A 33 -1.51 -3.29 -5.85
CA CYS A 33 -1.05 -2.59 -4.66
C CYS A 33 0.37 -3.00 -4.25
N GLY A 34 1.28 -2.06 -4.21
CA GLY A 34 2.62 -2.28 -3.66
C GLY A 34 2.56 -2.83 -2.24
N ILE A 35 3.43 -3.79 -1.94
CA ILE A 35 3.35 -4.68 -0.78
C ILE A 35 3.21 -3.93 0.57
N THR A 36 3.85 -2.75 0.68
CA THR A 36 3.85 -1.95 1.91
C THR A 36 2.47 -1.35 2.23
N MET A 37 1.68 -1.00 1.19
CA MET A 37 0.39 -0.34 1.35
C MET A 37 -0.81 -1.32 1.44
N VAL A 38 -0.57 -2.63 1.36
CA VAL A 38 -1.65 -3.63 1.31
C VAL A 38 -2.57 -3.56 2.52
N LYS A 39 -2.05 -3.35 3.73
CA LYS A 39 -2.88 -3.31 4.94
C LYS A 39 -3.83 -2.12 4.97
N PRO A 40 -3.38 -0.86 4.90
CA PRO A 40 -4.30 0.27 4.88
C PRO A 40 -5.26 0.20 3.68
N MET A 41 -4.77 -0.21 2.49
CA MET A 41 -5.65 -0.34 1.33
C MET A 41 -6.70 -1.44 1.50
N THR A 42 -6.38 -2.55 2.19
CA THR A 42 -7.38 -3.59 2.50
C THR A 42 -8.50 -3.06 3.41
N GLU A 43 -8.19 -2.18 4.35
CA GLU A 43 -9.22 -1.55 5.18
C GLU A 43 -10.09 -0.60 4.36
N ILE A 44 -9.47 0.25 3.54
CA ILE A 44 -10.18 1.19 2.67
C ILE A 44 -11.05 0.44 1.65
N THR A 45 -10.53 -0.63 1.02
CA THR A 45 -11.31 -1.42 0.06
C THR A 45 -12.52 -2.08 0.71
N LYS A 46 -12.41 -2.58 1.94
CA LYS A 46 -13.53 -3.16 2.68
C LYS A 46 -14.61 -2.11 2.99
N LEU A 47 -14.19 -0.92 3.44
CA LEU A 47 -15.12 0.18 3.73
C LEU A 47 -15.86 0.63 2.47
N PHE A 48 -15.13 0.80 1.37
CA PHE A 48 -15.71 1.21 0.09
C PHE A 48 -16.64 0.14 -0.48
N ALA A 49 -16.20 -1.12 -0.47
CA ALA A 49 -16.98 -2.26 -0.92
C ALA A 49 -18.34 -2.35 -0.19
N LYS A 50 -18.33 -2.10 1.13
CA LYS A 50 -19.56 -2.06 1.94
C LYS A 50 -20.48 -0.88 1.57
N ARG A 51 -19.91 0.30 1.22
CA ARG A 51 -20.68 1.51 0.88
C ARG A 51 -21.30 1.43 -0.51
N GLU A 52 -20.54 0.94 -1.48
CA GLU A 52 -20.97 0.94 -2.90
C GLU A 52 -21.51 -0.42 -3.37
N GLY A 53 -21.51 -1.46 -2.53
CA GLY A 53 -22.01 -2.79 -2.87
C GLY A 53 -21.17 -3.52 -3.91
N VAL A 54 -19.85 -3.30 -3.95
CA VAL A 54 -18.92 -3.87 -4.93
C VAL A 54 -17.92 -4.82 -4.29
N ARG A 55 -17.26 -5.63 -5.12
CA ARG A 55 -16.15 -6.49 -4.71
C ARG A 55 -14.83 -5.90 -5.21
N ILE A 56 -13.83 -5.75 -4.33
CA ILE A 56 -12.50 -5.28 -4.72
C ILE A 56 -11.47 -6.35 -4.41
N LEU A 57 -10.77 -6.81 -5.45
CA LEU A 57 -9.63 -7.69 -5.36
C LEU A 57 -8.34 -6.86 -5.21
N VAL A 58 -7.40 -7.37 -4.41
CA VAL A 58 -6.09 -6.74 -4.23
C VAL A 58 -5.00 -7.70 -4.69
N SER A 59 -4.37 -7.39 -5.81
CA SER A 59 -3.11 -8.00 -6.24
C SER A 59 -1.94 -7.27 -5.58
N GLN A 60 -1.00 -8.00 -4.97
CA GLN A 60 0.07 -7.43 -4.17
C GLN A 60 1.45 -7.92 -4.62
N GLY A 61 2.46 -7.05 -4.57
CA GLY A 61 3.81 -7.40 -5.00
C GLY A 61 4.77 -6.22 -5.05
N GLY A 62 5.90 -6.42 -5.71
CA GLY A 62 6.81 -5.34 -6.10
C GLY A 62 6.16 -4.38 -7.10
N SER A 63 6.54 -3.10 -7.04
CA SER A 63 5.89 -2.08 -7.86
C SER A 63 6.05 -2.36 -9.36
N GLU A 64 7.24 -2.73 -9.82
CA GLU A 64 7.49 -3.03 -11.23
C GLU A 64 6.69 -4.25 -11.70
N ASP A 65 6.73 -5.35 -10.94
CA ASP A 65 6.03 -6.61 -11.29
C ASP A 65 4.52 -6.39 -11.41
N LEU A 66 3.95 -5.57 -10.52
CA LEU A 66 2.53 -5.20 -10.56
C LEU A 66 2.18 -4.38 -11.79
N TYR A 67 3.03 -3.43 -12.17
CA TYR A 67 2.83 -2.66 -13.39
C TYR A 67 2.87 -3.54 -14.63
N GLN A 68 3.89 -4.42 -14.72
CA GLN A 68 4.02 -5.36 -15.85
C GLN A 68 2.83 -6.34 -15.90
N SER A 69 2.32 -6.76 -14.75
CA SER A 69 1.11 -7.60 -14.66
C SER A 69 -0.12 -6.87 -15.20
N ALA A 70 -0.36 -5.62 -14.76
CA ALA A 70 -1.47 -4.79 -15.26
C ALA A 70 -1.38 -4.57 -16.77
N LYS A 71 -0.18 -4.28 -17.28
CA LYS A 71 0.10 -4.09 -18.70
C LYS A 71 -0.16 -5.36 -19.51
N LYS A 72 0.35 -6.50 -19.03
CA LYS A 72 0.23 -7.80 -19.72
C LYS A 72 -1.21 -8.30 -19.77
N THR A 73 -1.96 -8.12 -18.68
CA THR A 73 -3.34 -8.59 -18.61
C THR A 73 -4.33 -7.63 -19.28
N GLY A 74 -3.97 -6.35 -19.40
CA GLY A 74 -4.88 -5.31 -19.89
C GLY A 74 -6.10 -5.12 -19.00
N THR A 75 -6.03 -5.51 -17.71
CA THR A 75 -7.13 -5.45 -16.75
C THR A 75 -6.72 -4.71 -15.49
N GLY A 76 -7.71 -4.35 -14.67
CA GLY A 76 -7.53 -3.65 -13.40
C GLY A 76 -7.99 -2.20 -13.44
N ASP A 77 -8.24 -1.67 -12.26
CA ASP A 77 -8.82 -0.34 -12.06
C ASP A 77 -7.82 0.63 -11.47
N TRP A 78 -6.92 0.15 -10.61
CA TRP A 78 -5.95 1.01 -9.93
C TRP A 78 -4.57 0.37 -9.85
N TYR A 79 -3.57 1.26 -9.81
CA TYR A 79 -2.19 0.91 -9.54
C TYR A 79 -1.60 1.85 -8.48
N LEU A 80 -1.12 1.29 -7.38
CA LEU A 80 -0.49 2.00 -6.28
C LEU A 80 0.94 1.50 -6.07
N PRO A 81 1.95 2.13 -6.68
CA PRO A 81 3.37 1.83 -6.44
C PRO A 81 3.86 2.37 -5.10
N GLY A 82 5.00 1.88 -4.64
CA GLY A 82 5.62 2.30 -3.39
C GLY A 82 6.28 3.69 -3.41
N GLU A 83 6.45 4.28 -4.61
CA GLU A 83 7.01 5.62 -4.78
C GLU A 83 6.66 6.20 -6.17
N PRO A 84 6.77 7.54 -6.38
CA PRO A 84 6.21 8.20 -7.56
C PRO A 84 6.98 7.93 -8.87
N SER A 85 8.26 7.57 -8.84
CA SER A 85 9.07 7.39 -10.07
C SER A 85 8.53 6.30 -10.98
N TYR A 86 7.79 5.31 -10.44
CA TYR A 86 7.12 4.30 -11.27
C TYR A 86 6.05 4.91 -12.17
N ARG A 87 5.33 5.93 -11.68
CA ARG A 87 4.40 6.68 -12.53
C ARG A 87 5.16 7.41 -13.65
N ASP A 88 6.21 8.13 -13.31
CA ASP A 88 6.99 8.93 -14.26
C ASP A 88 7.61 8.02 -15.35
N LYS A 89 8.19 6.89 -14.94
CA LYS A 89 8.77 5.88 -15.83
C LYS A 89 7.77 5.36 -16.87
N HIS A 90 6.55 5.07 -16.43
CA HIS A 90 5.56 4.37 -17.25
C HIS A 90 4.47 5.29 -17.85
N LEU A 91 4.51 6.59 -17.57
CA LEU A 91 3.46 7.52 -18.00
C LEU A 91 3.29 7.53 -19.53
N LYS A 92 4.41 7.48 -20.28
CA LYS A 92 4.42 7.51 -21.75
C LYS A 92 3.83 6.24 -22.38
N GLU A 93 3.70 5.15 -21.62
CA GLU A 93 3.12 3.89 -22.11
C GLU A 93 1.59 3.94 -22.21
N GLY A 94 0.97 4.98 -21.65
CA GLY A 94 -0.45 5.28 -21.87
C GLY A 94 -1.44 4.48 -21.02
N LEU A 95 -0.99 3.56 -20.14
CA LEU A 95 -1.87 2.78 -19.25
C LEU A 95 -2.37 3.60 -18.05
N LEU A 96 -1.55 4.54 -17.54
CA LEU A 96 -1.86 5.33 -16.36
C LEU A 96 -2.70 6.57 -16.71
N GLY A 97 -3.81 6.75 -16.00
CA GLY A 97 -4.70 7.92 -16.09
C GLY A 97 -4.48 8.92 -14.97
N ASP A 98 -5.60 9.43 -14.42
CA ASP A 98 -5.62 10.34 -13.27
C ASP A 98 -4.96 9.69 -12.05
N PHE A 99 -4.55 10.50 -11.09
CA PHE A 99 -4.01 10.01 -9.83
C PHE A 99 -4.43 10.90 -8.65
N VAL A 100 -4.34 10.34 -7.44
CA VAL A 100 -4.47 11.06 -6.17
C VAL A 100 -3.33 10.66 -5.25
N ASN A 101 -2.94 11.57 -4.35
CA ASN A 101 -1.99 11.27 -3.28
C ASN A 101 -2.76 10.74 -2.06
N VAL A 102 -2.45 9.52 -1.62
CA VAL A 102 -3.11 8.85 -0.48
C VAL A 102 -2.30 8.92 0.82
N GLY A 103 -1.09 9.47 0.77
CA GLY A 103 -0.18 9.62 1.91
C GLY A 103 1.27 9.64 1.46
N TYR A 104 2.18 9.49 2.44
CA TYR A 104 3.62 9.47 2.17
C TYR A 104 4.26 8.31 2.93
N ASN A 105 5.32 7.77 2.36
CA ASN A 105 6.23 6.86 3.04
C ASN A 105 7.64 7.43 3.00
N GLN A 106 8.47 7.07 3.96
CA GLN A 106 9.85 7.52 4.05
C GLN A 106 10.75 6.32 4.32
N LEU A 107 11.91 6.31 3.71
CA LEU A 107 12.92 5.32 4.04
C LEU A 107 13.48 5.61 5.44
N ALA A 108 13.65 4.55 6.22
CA ALA A 108 14.25 4.61 7.55
C ALA A 108 15.23 3.47 7.73
N MET A 109 16.18 3.62 8.63
CA MET A 109 17.02 2.51 9.06
C MET A 109 16.20 1.61 9.99
N VAL A 110 16.33 0.30 9.82
CA VAL A 110 15.64 -0.70 10.64
C VAL A 110 16.68 -1.59 11.29
N VAL A 111 16.53 -1.77 12.58
CA VAL A 111 17.45 -2.53 13.43
C VAL A 111 16.70 -3.55 14.29
N GLN A 112 17.41 -4.47 14.92
CA GLN A 112 16.85 -5.37 15.91
C GLN A 112 16.32 -4.59 17.11
N LYS A 113 15.29 -5.10 17.77
CA LYS A 113 14.64 -4.46 18.93
C LYS A 113 15.63 -4.06 20.02
N GLY A 114 15.51 -2.83 20.51
CA GLY A 114 16.42 -2.26 21.49
C GLY A 114 17.76 -1.78 20.93
N ASN A 115 17.96 -1.85 19.61
CA ASN A 115 19.18 -1.41 18.93
C ASN A 115 20.49 -1.93 19.59
N PRO A 116 20.66 -3.25 19.73
CA PRO A 116 21.77 -3.83 20.49
C PRO A 116 23.16 -3.49 19.92
N LYS A 117 23.22 -3.13 18.64
CA LYS A 117 24.45 -2.70 17.94
C LYS A 117 24.71 -1.19 18.02
N GLN A 118 23.86 -0.45 18.73
CA GLN A 118 23.98 1.01 18.93
C GLN A 118 24.17 1.77 17.60
N VAL A 119 23.39 1.39 16.58
CA VAL A 119 23.38 2.03 15.27
C VAL A 119 22.87 3.46 15.41
N LYS A 120 23.57 4.44 14.84
CA LYS A 120 23.19 5.86 14.85
C LYS A 120 22.28 6.18 13.67
N SER A 121 21.58 7.33 13.71
CA SER A 121 20.79 7.86 12.59
C SER A 121 21.69 8.48 11.51
N ASP A 122 22.60 7.66 10.99
CA ASP A 122 23.56 8.04 9.95
C ASP A 122 23.75 6.87 8.97
N PRO A 123 23.46 7.02 7.68
CA PRO A 123 23.68 5.97 6.69
C PRO A 123 25.14 5.50 6.54
N GLN A 124 26.14 6.24 7.06
CA GLN A 124 27.52 5.74 7.14
C GLN A 124 27.66 4.47 8.00
N GLU A 125 26.71 4.20 8.90
CA GLU A 125 26.65 2.97 9.70
C GLU A 125 26.57 1.71 8.81
N PHE A 126 26.08 1.80 7.58
CA PHE A 126 26.07 0.69 6.60
C PHE A 126 27.48 0.22 6.18
N LEU A 127 28.53 1.00 6.43
CA LEU A 127 29.91 0.63 6.15
C LEU A 127 30.59 -0.09 7.33
N ARG A 128 29.90 -0.25 8.48
CA ARG A 128 30.43 -0.96 9.65
C ARG A 128 30.58 -2.45 9.38
N LYS A 129 31.79 -2.97 9.62
CA LYS A 129 32.14 -4.37 9.36
C LYS A 129 31.58 -5.37 10.38
N ASP A 130 31.14 -4.88 11.54
CA ASP A 130 30.55 -5.68 12.62
C ASP A 130 29.02 -5.85 12.46
N LEU A 131 28.42 -5.27 11.43
CA LEU A 131 27.00 -5.36 11.12
C LEU A 131 26.73 -6.31 9.95
N LYS A 132 25.74 -7.18 10.11
CA LYS A 132 25.13 -7.91 9.02
C LYS A 132 24.12 -7.00 8.33
N VAL A 133 24.49 -6.45 7.18
CA VAL A 133 23.61 -5.60 6.37
C VAL A 133 22.84 -6.44 5.36
N ILE A 134 21.54 -6.23 5.27
CA ILE A 134 20.70 -6.75 4.20
C ILE A 134 19.97 -5.58 3.51
N LEU A 135 19.77 -5.66 2.19
CA LEU A 135 19.18 -4.57 1.41
C LEU A 135 18.02 -5.07 0.55
N GLY A 136 17.16 -4.14 0.11
CA GLY A 136 16.23 -4.40 -0.97
C GLY A 136 16.97 -4.45 -2.32
N ASN A 137 16.52 -5.32 -3.23
CA ASN A 137 17.04 -5.36 -4.60
C ASN A 137 16.46 -4.18 -5.40
N ALA A 138 17.33 -3.35 -5.96
CA ALA A 138 16.96 -2.17 -6.73
C ALA A 138 16.25 -2.50 -8.07
N GLU A 139 16.46 -3.71 -8.61
CA GLU A 139 15.84 -4.12 -9.87
C GLU A 139 14.40 -4.63 -9.72
N SER A 140 13.98 -5.04 -8.49
CA SER A 140 12.69 -5.69 -8.29
C SER A 140 11.65 -4.84 -7.54
N GLY A 141 12.06 -3.89 -6.70
CA GLY A 141 11.10 -3.18 -5.88
C GLY A 141 11.52 -1.77 -5.44
N SER A 142 10.52 -0.97 -5.07
CA SER A 142 10.70 0.43 -4.67
C SER A 142 11.63 0.60 -3.47
N VAL A 143 11.61 -0.31 -2.50
CA VAL A 143 12.51 -0.24 -1.34
C VAL A 143 13.98 -0.32 -1.75
N GLY A 144 14.30 -1.17 -2.73
CA GLY A 144 15.66 -1.28 -3.26
C GLY A 144 16.07 -0.08 -4.09
N GLN A 145 15.18 0.45 -4.93
CA GLN A 145 15.45 1.65 -5.71
C GLN A 145 15.71 2.87 -4.83
N GLU A 146 14.86 3.09 -3.83
CA GLU A 146 15.04 4.21 -2.92
C GLU A 146 16.28 4.04 -2.02
N THR A 147 16.58 2.80 -1.58
CA THR A 147 17.83 2.49 -0.88
C THR A 147 19.04 2.85 -1.73
N LYS A 148 19.01 2.47 -3.02
CA LYS A 148 20.06 2.82 -3.97
C LYS A 148 20.19 4.33 -4.11
N SER A 149 19.09 5.05 -4.29
CA SER A 149 19.07 6.51 -4.43
C SER A 149 19.72 7.21 -3.22
N VAL A 150 19.33 6.82 -2.01
CA VAL A 150 19.89 7.39 -0.76
C VAL A 150 21.38 7.11 -0.63
N LEU A 151 21.81 5.86 -0.81
CA LEU A 151 23.20 5.46 -0.63
C LEU A 151 24.12 5.92 -1.79
N ASP A 152 23.60 6.05 -3.02
CA ASP A 152 24.30 6.65 -4.16
C ASP A 152 24.52 8.15 -3.94
N GLY A 153 23.53 8.85 -3.39
CA GLY A 153 23.68 10.27 -3.01
C GLY A 153 24.83 10.52 -2.03
N MET A 154 25.22 9.48 -1.29
CA MET A 154 26.37 9.51 -0.37
C MET A 154 27.64 8.85 -0.96
N GLY A 155 27.57 8.31 -2.18
CA GLY A 155 28.69 7.63 -2.83
C GLY A 155 29.06 6.27 -2.23
N ILE A 156 28.20 5.65 -1.41
CA ILE A 156 28.53 4.42 -0.67
C ILE A 156 27.79 3.16 -1.16
N TYR A 157 26.78 3.29 -2.01
CA TYR A 157 25.94 2.16 -2.45
C TYR A 157 26.74 0.95 -2.96
N PRO A 158 27.74 1.10 -3.89
CA PRO A 158 28.49 -0.05 -4.37
C PRO A 158 29.22 -0.81 -3.27
N SER A 159 29.78 -0.09 -2.30
CA SER A 159 30.50 -0.68 -1.17
C SER A 159 29.57 -1.43 -0.22
N VAL A 160 28.38 -0.87 0.04
CA VAL A 160 27.37 -1.48 0.92
C VAL A 160 26.77 -2.72 0.27
N VAL A 161 26.43 -2.67 -1.03
CA VAL A 161 25.94 -3.85 -1.77
C VAL A 161 26.96 -4.98 -1.75
N LYS A 162 28.24 -4.68 -1.99
CA LYS A 162 29.30 -5.67 -1.97
C LYS A 162 29.45 -6.35 -0.60
N ALA A 163 29.20 -5.61 0.48
CA ALA A 163 29.33 -6.10 1.86
C ALA A 163 28.02 -6.71 2.39
N SER A 164 26.88 -6.51 1.70
CA SER A 164 25.59 -7.01 2.15
C SER A 164 25.51 -8.54 2.11
N VAL A 165 24.77 -9.11 3.08
CA VAL A 165 24.60 -10.57 3.18
C VAL A 165 23.76 -11.09 2.00
N PHE A 166 22.69 -10.39 1.65
CA PHE A 166 21.88 -10.66 0.44
C PHE A 166 20.98 -9.47 0.09
N LEU A 167 20.33 -9.56 -1.08
CA LEU A 167 19.36 -8.58 -1.57
C LEU A 167 17.96 -9.21 -1.59
N ALA A 168 17.02 -8.64 -0.83
CA ALA A 168 15.64 -9.10 -0.77
C ALA A 168 14.79 -8.52 -1.92
N PRO A 169 13.85 -9.26 -2.51
CA PRO A 169 13.08 -8.81 -3.66
C PRO A 169 12.07 -7.70 -3.34
N ASP A 170 11.58 -7.63 -2.10
CA ASP A 170 10.58 -6.67 -1.64
C ASP A 170 10.67 -6.37 -0.14
N SER A 171 9.89 -5.38 0.33
CA SER A 171 9.91 -4.97 1.74
C SER A 171 9.43 -6.07 2.71
N ARG A 172 8.53 -6.96 2.29
CA ARG A 172 8.04 -8.05 3.14
C ARG A 172 9.13 -9.08 3.37
N SER A 173 9.80 -9.50 2.30
CA SER A 173 10.92 -10.44 2.35
C SER A 173 12.05 -9.87 3.20
N LEU A 174 12.36 -8.58 3.04
CA LEU A 174 13.35 -7.85 3.81
C LEU A 174 13.02 -7.84 5.31
N MET A 175 11.78 -7.49 5.66
CA MET A 175 11.34 -7.47 7.06
C MET A 175 11.27 -8.86 7.69
N ASN A 176 10.91 -9.89 6.91
CA ASN A 176 10.94 -11.28 7.40
C ASN A 176 12.36 -11.75 7.71
N ALA A 177 13.34 -11.38 6.91
CA ALA A 177 14.75 -11.67 7.17
C ALA A 177 15.25 -10.93 8.44
N MET A 178 14.92 -9.64 8.57
CA MET A 178 15.22 -8.89 9.80
C MET A 178 14.60 -9.54 11.05
N LYS A 179 13.32 -9.93 10.97
CA LYS A 179 12.60 -10.60 12.07
C LYS A 179 13.26 -11.92 12.50
N LYS A 180 13.86 -12.65 11.57
CA LYS A 180 14.60 -13.91 11.84
C LYS A 180 15.98 -13.69 12.44
N GLY A 181 16.50 -12.45 12.44
CA GLY A 181 17.86 -12.15 12.87
C GLY A 181 18.93 -12.40 11.80
N ASP A 182 18.53 -12.52 10.52
CA ASP A 182 19.47 -12.70 9.41
C ASP A 182 20.30 -11.43 9.14
N GLY A 183 19.81 -10.26 9.58
CA GLY A 183 20.48 -8.96 9.49
C GLY A 183 20.41 -8.16 10.79
N ASP A 184 21.40 -7.29 10.99
CA ASP A 184 21.46 -6.33 12.09
C ASP A 184 20.91 -4.96 11.66
N LEU A 185 21.07 -4.62 10.38
CA LEU A 185 20.73 -3.31 9.81
C LEU A 185 20.20 -3.43 8.38
N THR A 186 19.16 -2.67 8.08
CA THR A 186 18.66 -2.46 6.72
C THR A 186 18.10 -1.05 6.54
N LEU A 187 17.93 -0.61 5.27
CA LEU A 187 17.03 0.47 4.90
C LEU A 187 15.72 -0.13 4.42
N SER A 188 14.60 0.33 4.96
CA SER A 188 13.27 -0.08 4.51
C SER A 188 12.26 1.06 4.65
N TRP A 189 11.13 0.90 4.00
CA TRP A 189 9.99 1.79 4.23
C TRP A 189 9.60 1.75 5.71
N ARG A 190 9.56 2.91 6.34
CA ARG A 190 9.22 3.11 7.75
C ARG A 190 7.96 2.33 8.14
N ALA A 191 6.91 2.44 7.34
CA ALA A 191 5.63 1.77 7.58
C ALA A 191 5.72 0.24 7.62
N SER A 192 6.73 -0.39 6.98
CA SER A 192 6.84 -1.85 6.96
C SER A 192 7.11 -2.47 8.33
N VAL A 193 7.72 -1.72 9.27
CA VAL A 193 7.96 -2.17 10.65
C VAL A 193 6.67 -2.27 11.47
N PHE A 194 5.60 -1.56 11.05
CA PHE A 194 4.29 -1.61 11.73
C PHE A 194 3.39 -2.76 11.27
N PHE A 195 3.91 -3.71 10.48
CA PHE A 195 3.16 -4.87 10.02
C PHE A 195 3.14 -6.00 11.05
N GLY A 196 1.94 -6.39 11.48
CA GLY A 196 1.76 -7.49 12.42
C GLY A 196 2.52 -7.25 13.72
N ASP A 197 3.38 -8.20 14.08
CA ASP A 197 4.21 -8.18 15.29
C ASP A 197 5.63 -7.64 15.06
N LEU A 198 5.95 -7.09 13.87
CA LEU A 198 7.31 -6.65 13.54
C LEU A 198 7.83 -5.58 14.50
N SER A 199 6.98 -4.64 14.92
CA SER A 199 7.35 -3.59 15.88
C SER A 199 7.71 -4.12 17.28
N THR A 200 7.38 -5.37 17.59
CA THR A 200 7.82 -6.04 18.82
C THR A 200 9.23 -6.64 18.67
N LYS A 201 9.75 -6.78 17.46
CA LYS A 201 11.03 -7.41 17.13
C LYS A 201 12.04 -6.45 16.51
N LEU A 202 11.57 -5.35 15.93
CA LEU A 202 12.38 -4.39 15.20
C LEU A 202 12.11 -2.98 15.70
N ASP A 203 13.11 -2.12 15.59
CA ASP A 203 12.99 -0.68 15.83
C ASP A 203 13.31 0.10 14.56
N VAL A 204 12.68 1.27 14.44
CA VAL A 204 12.93 2.26 13.40
C VAL A 204 13.89 3.32 13.92
N ILE A 205 14.88 3.67 13.12
CA ILE A 205 15.70 4.86 13.30
C ILE A 205 15.37 5.78 12.13
N ASP A 206 14.60 6.83 12.41
CA ASP A 206 14.17 7.78 11.39
C ASP A 206 15.39 8.56 10.84
N LEU A 207 15.38 8.77 9.52
CA LEU A 207 16.38 9.58 8.83
C LEU A 207 15.84 10.99 8.60
N SER A 208 16.75 11.97 8.59
CA SER A 208 16.40 13.34 8.21
C SER A 208 15.76 13.36 6.80
N PRO A 209 14.71 14.17 6.55
CA PRO A 209 14.15 14.37 5.22
C PRO A 209 15.17 14.88 4.17
N LYS A 210 16.30 15.43 4.62
CA LYS A 210 17.43 15.80 3.74
C LYS A 210 18.20 14.58 3.24
N VAL A 211 18.17 13.48 3.97
CA VAL A 211 18.82 12.21 3.63
C VAL A 211 17.86 11.28 2.90
N ALA A 212 16.67 11.08 3.46
CA ALA A 212 15.63 10.26 2.89
C ALA A 212 14.33 11.07 2.77
N LYS A 213 14.06 11.59 1.57
CA LYS A 213 12.89 12.42 1.32
C LYS A 213 11.61 11.59 1.44
N PRO A 214 10.56 12.09 2.10
CA PRO A 214 9.24 11.43 2.06
C PRO A 214 8.73 11.31 0.62
N GLN A 215 8.33 10.09 0.24
CA GLN A 215 7.84 9.75 -1.09
C GLN A 215 6.31 9.72 -1.11
N ALA A 216 5.71 10.46 -2.03
CA ALA A 216 4.26 10.47 -2.20
C ALA A 216 3.73 9.11 -2.70
N LEU A 217 2.61 8.67 -2.16
CA LEU A 217 1.94 7.44 -2.57
C LEU A 217 0.82 7.79 -3.56
N LEU A 218 1.10 7.62 -4.84
CA LEU A 218 0.23 8.02 -5.93
C LEU A 218 -0.66 6.82 -6.36
N LEU A 219 -1.93 6.85 -5.96
CA LEU A 219 -2.94 5.91 -6.44
C LEU A 219 -3.38 6.34 -7.83
N ASN A 220 -3.02 5.56 -8.84
CA ASN A 220 -3.28 5.82 -10.24
C ASN A 220 -4.53 5.07 -10.72
N LEU A 221 -5.40 5.75 -11.46
CA LEU A 221 -6.44 5.13 -12.26
C LEU A 221 -5.79 4.42 -13.46
N LEU A 222 -6.15 3.17 -13.70
CA LEU A 222 -5.77 2.46 -14.92
C LEU A 222 -6.79 2.75 -16.03
N LYS A 223 -6.32 3.01 -17.24
CA LYS A 223 -7.19 3.22 -18.42
C LYS A 223 -7.92 1.95 -18.85
N SER A 224 -7.53 0.79 -18.31
CA SER A 224 -8.21 -0.48 -18.45
C SER A 224 -9.47 -0.61 -17.59
N SER A 225 -9.71 0.32 -16.66
CA SER A 225 -10.89 0.28 -15.79
C SER A 225 -12.18 0.29 -16.61
N LYS A 226 -13.06 -0.68 -16.32
CA LYS A 226 -14.39 -0.76 -16.91
C LYS A 226 -15.42 0.14 -16.20
N ASN A 227 -15.09 0.61 -14.98
CA ASN A 227 -15.94 1.44 -14.15
C ASN A 227 -15.19 2.68 -13.66
N PRO A 228 -14.71 3.58 -14.56
CA PRO A 228 -13.82 4.67 -14.21
C PRO A 228 -14.44 5.68 -13.23
N GLU A 229 -15.75 5.91 -13.26
CA GLU A 229 -16.45 6.80 -12.32
C GLU A 229 -16.44 6.22 -10.91
N LEU A 230 -16.69 4.92 -10.75
CA LEU A 230 -16.63 4.24 -9.47
C LEU A 230 -15.17 4.17 -8.95
N ALA A 231 -14.24 3.98 -9.88
CA ALA A 231 -12.81 4.01 -9.55
C ALA A 231 -12.38 5.39 -9.03
N ARG A 232 -12.87 6.50 -9.59
CA ARG A 232 -12.60 7.86 -9.08
C ARG A 232 -13.22 8.10 -7.71
N LYS A 233 -14.42 7.58 -7.42
CA LYS A 233 -15.02 7.65 -6.08
C LYS A 233 -14.12 6.95 -5.03
N PHE A 234 -13.61 5.77 -5.38
CA PHE A 234 -12.66 5.06 -4.51
C PHE A 234 -11.39 5.89 -4.26
N MET A 235 -10.81 6.46 -5.32
CA MET A 235 -9.63 7.32 -5.21
C MET A 235 -9.89 8.52 -4.30
N ALA A 236 -11.04 9.19 -4.46
CA ALA A 236 -11.43 10.30 -3.61
C ALA A 236 -11.56 9.89 -2.13
N MET A 237 -12.17 8.73 -1.86
CA MET A 237 -12.24 8.20 -0.49
C MET A 237 -10.85 7.87 0.07
N ALA A 238 -9.98 7.22 -0.70
CA ALA A 238 -8.63 6.87 -0.27
C ALA A 238 -7.75 8.11 0.04
N ALA A 239 -7.95 9.21 -0.69
CA ALA A 239 -7.24 10.47 -0.49
C ALA A 239 -7.90 11.39 0.57
N SER A 240 -9.09 11.07 1.05
CA SER A 240 -9.80 11.85 2.08
C SER A 240 -9.11 11.77 3.44
N GLU A 241 -9.53 12.63 4.38
CA GLU A 241 -9.03 12.56 5.77
C GLU A 241 -9.27 11.19 6.41
N GLU A 242 -10.40 10.53 6.09
CA GLU A 242 -10.70 9.16 6.55
C GLU A 242 -9.65 8.16 6.00
N GLY A 243 -9.37 8.21 4.69
CA GLY A 243 -8.37 7.35 4.07
C GLY A 243 -6.96 7.60 4.61
N GLN A 244 -6.55 8.87 4.72
CA GLN A 244 -5.25 9.23 5.29
C GLN A 244 -5.14 8.87 6.78
N ALA A 245 -6.21 8.96 7.57
CA ALA A 245 -6.23 8.49 8.96
C ALA A 245 -5.93 7.00 9.05
N ILE A 246 -6.50 6.19 8.15
CA ILE A 246 -6.20 4.75 8.07
C ILE A 246 -4.71 4.55 7.74
N PHE A 247 -4.15 5.28 6.77
CA PHE A 247 -2.72 5.19 6.46
C PHE A 247 -1.84 5.54 7.67
N ARG A 248 -2.18 6.59 8.45
CA ARG A 248 -1.44 6.96 9.68
C ARG A 248 -1.40 5.85 10.71
N THR A 249 -2.52 5.13 10.93
CA THR A 249 -2.56 4.00 11.89
C THR A 249 -1.62 2.85 11.50
N HIS A 250 -1.23 2.80 10.22
CA HIS A 250 -0.26 1.83 9.70
C HIS A 250 1.17 2.39 9.56
N GLY A 251 1.48 3.50 10.22
CA GLY A 251 2.82 4.08 10.29
C GLY A 251 3.25 4.90 9.07
N PHE A 252 2.32 5.21 8.17
CA PHE A 252 2.56 6.15 7.06
C PHE A 252 2.48 7.60 7.52
N LEU A 253 3.05 8.50 6.71
CA LEU A 253 2.98 9.93 6.89
C LEU A 253 1.85 10.53 6.04
N ASP A 254 1.38 11.70 6.39
CA ASP A 254 0.38 12.47 5.63
C ASP A 254 0.92 13.85 5.22
N ASN A 255 0.07 14.66 4.58
CA ASN A 255 0.42 16.02 4.18
C ASN A 255 0.79 16.93 5.36
N LYS A 256 0.31 16.63 6.57
CA LYS A 256 0.58 17.41 7.78
C LYS A 256 1.92 17.04 8.41
N THR A 257 2.27 15.77 8.37
CA THR A 257 3.50 15.24 9.00
C THR A 257 4.70 15.23 8.07
N SER A 258 4.50 15.21 6.75
CA SER A 258 5.60 15.23 5.77
C SER A 258 6.26 16.60 5.57
N VAL A 259 5.61 17.67 6.03
CA VAL A 259 6.07 19.08 5.86
C VAL A 259 6.66 19.65 7.16
N ALA A 260 6.54 18.95 8.28
CA ALA A 260 6.83 19.48 9.62
C ALA A 260 8.28 19.28 10.10
N ASN A 261 9.25 18.94 9.19
CA ASN A 261 10.67 18.82 9.56
C ASN A 261 11.60 19.47 8.51
#